data_cd0bf88ac90f5acab3fe0152cb0eeff2
#
_entry.id   cd0bf88ac90f5acab3fe0152cb0eeff2
#
_cell.length_a   1.000
_cell.length_b   1.000
_cell.length_c   1.000
_cell.angle_alpha   90.00
_cell.angle_beta   90.00
_cell.angle_gamma   90.00
#
_symmetry.space_group_name_H-M   'P 1'
#
loop_
_entity.id
_entity.type
_entity.pdbx_description
1 polymer ?
#
loop_
_entity_poly.entity_id
_entity_poly.type
_entity_poly.pdbx_seq_one_letter_code
_entity_poly.pdbx_strand_id
1 'polypeptide(L)'
;MKDKLANARDPRSTNRLAELLGDSEIGHEGRAATTNHAAVKTWLRLLSCTTQIETEIRRRLRTQFDMTLPRFDYLAQLHRFREEQPEGLRMNALSRYLMVTGGNVTSLTDELEKSGYVTRQVDPEDRRSFRIALTSRGKRAFERVAEEHERWVVELLEGLDVDEGEQLHALLGHLRLSLTRRLQDDKTR
;
A
#
# COMPACT_ATOMS: atom_id res chain seq x y z
N MET A 1 27.42 23.36 -33.21
CA MET A 1 26.89 24.38 -32.27
C MET A 1 26.06 23.64 -31.26
N LYS A 2 26.59 23.53 -30.05
CA LYS A 2 25.99 22.82 -28.92
C LYS A 2 25.18 23.83 -28.14
N ASP A 3 23.88 23.69 -28.06
CA ASP A 3 23.09 24.44 -27.10
C ASP A 3 22.67 23.52 -25.94
N LYS A 4 23.19 23.93 -24.78
CA LYS A 4 22.91 23.43 -23.46
C LYS A 4 21.50 23.89 -23.08
N LEU A 5 20.55 22.99 -22.99
CA LEU A 5 19.35 23.19 -22.18
C LEU A 5 19.73 22.88 -20.73
N ALA A 6 20.17 23.89 -20.02
CA ALA A 6 20.26 23.89 -18.57
C ALA A 6 18.82 24.04 -18.04
N ASN A 7 18.29 23.00 -17.50
CA ASN A 7 17.03 23.02 -16.75
C ASN A 7 17.28 23.72 -15.40
N ALA A 8 17.13 25.05 -15.40
CA ALA A 8 17.17 25.84 -14.19
C ALA A 8 15.87 25.61 -13.42
N ARG A 9 15.93 24.78 -12.38
CA ARG A 9 14.89 24.71 -11.38
C ARG A 9 14.61 26.11 -10.85
N ASP A 10 13.38 26.60 -10.97
CA ASP A 10 12.97 27.89 -10.39
C ASP A 10 13.09 27.76 -8.85
N PRO A 11 14.01 28.47 -8.20
CA PRO A 11 14.19 28.39 -6.75
C PRO A 11 12.95 28.89 -5.98
N ARG A 12 12.01 29.56 -6.64
CA ARG A 12 10.76 30.06 -6.05
C ARG A 12 9.71 28.99 -5.80
N SER A 13 9.72 27.89 -6.57
CA SER A 13 8.79 26.77 -6.38
C SER A 13 9.13 25.97 -5.12
N THR A 14 10.40 25.72 -4.86
CA THR A 14 10.88 24.98 -3.68
C THR A 14 10.67 25.78 -2.39
N ASN A 15 10.80 27.11 -2.45
CA ASN A 15 10.62 27.99 -1.29
C ASN A 15 9.15 28.15 -0.92
N ARG A 16 8.23 28.10 -1.89
CA ARG A 16 6.80 28.25 -1.67
C ARG A 16 6.18 27.03 -0.96
N LEU A 17 6.68 25.83 -1.24
CA LEU A 17 6.30 24.61 -0.51
C LEU A 17 6.85 24.61 0.92
N ALA A 18 8.08 25.06 1.13
CA ALA A 18 8.66 25.24 2.45
C ALA A 18 7.90 26.30 3.27
N GLU A 19 7.43 27.39 2.65
CA GLU A 19 6.59 28.41 3.29
C GLU A 19 5.17 27.93 3.59
N LEU A 20 4.56 27.15 2.71
CA LEU A 20 3.21 26.58 2.91
C LEU A 20 3.18 25.42 3.92
N LEU A 21 4.28 24.67 4.00
CA LEU A 21 4.37 23.50 4.85
C LEU A 21 5.10 23.76 6.17
N GLY A 22 5.62 25.00 6.37
CA GLY A 22 6.34 25.43 7.58
C GLY A 22 7.23 24.31 8.11
N ASP A 23 8.50 24.28 7.78
CA ASP A 23 9.43 23.18 8.16
C ASP A 23 9.48 22.91 9.69
N SER A 24 8.86 23.80 10.49
CA SER A 24 8.79 23.76 11.95
C SER A 24 7.48 23.21 12.54
N GLU A 25 6.40 23.05 11.76
CA GLU A 25 5.07 22.84 12.34
C GLU A 25 4.35 21.55 11.94
N ILE A 26 4.89 20.75 11.02
CA ILE A 26 4.23 19.50 10.64
C ILE A 26 4.57 18.38 11.62
N GLY A 27 3.79 18.32 12.68
CA GLY A 27 3.77 17.19 13.62
C GLY A 27 5.09 16.91 14.34
N HIS A 28 5.53 15.65 14.33
CA HIS A 28 6.72 15.21 15.04
C HIS A 28 8.05 15.55 14.32
N GLU A 29 8.03 16.03 13.10
CA GLU A 29 9.23 16.34 12.31
C GLU A 29 10.08 17.43 12.95
N GLY A 30 9.47 18.48 13.50
CA GLY A 30 10.15 19.59 14.15
C GLY A 30 10.80 19.27 15.50
N ARG A 31 10.49 18.10 16.10
CA ARG A 31 10.97 17.70 17.44
C ARG A 31 12.12 16.70 17.42
N ALA A 32 12.59 16.27 16.27
CA ALA A 32 13.64 15.24 16.17
C ALA A 32 15.03 15.81 16.52
N ALA A 33 15.48 15.56 17.74
CA ALA A 33 16.78 15.98 18.27
C ALA A 33 17.83 14.88 18.12
N THR A 34 18.15 14.46 16.88
CA THR A 34 19.15 13.42 16.61
C THR A 34 20.25 13.93 15.66
N THR A 35 21.41 13.30 15.68
CA THR A 35 22.53 13.62 14.79
C THR A 35 22.24 13.36 13.31
N ASN A 36 21.21 12.57 12.99
CA ASN A 36 20.77 12.27 11.62
C ASN A 36 19.35 12.81 11.34
N HIS A 37 19.17 14.10 11.50
CA HIS A 37 17.87 14.78 11.38
C HIS A 37 17.21 14.58 10.00
N ALA A 38 17.99 14.54 8.90
CA ALA A 38 17.42 14.41 7.55
C ALA A 38 16.70 13.07 7.36
N ALA A 39 17.30 11.96 7.80
CA ALA A 39 16.70 10.64 7.68
C ALA A 39 15.43 10.50 8.55
N VAL A 40 15.47 11.06 9.77
CA VAL A 40 14.30 11.05 10.68
C VAL A 40 13.17 11.92 10.13
N LYS A 41 13.45 13.10 9.63
CA LYS A 41 12.45 13.97 8.97
C LYS A 41 11.82 13.27 7.77
N THR A 42 12.63 12.66 6.90
CA THR A 42 12.13 11.89 5.74
C THR A 42 11.22 10.74 6.18
N TRP A 43 11.61 9.99 7.21
CA TRP A 43 10.79 8.92 7.78
C TRP A 43 9.45 9.43 8.31
N LEU A 44 9.47 10.52 9.11
CA LEU A 44 8.25 11.07 9.69
C LEU A 44 7.31 11.62 8.62
N ARG A 45 7.84 12.24 7.56
CA ARG A 45 7.06 12.72 6.42
C ARG A 45 6.43 11.56 5.65
N LEU A 46 7.19 10.52 5.36
CA LEU A 46 6.67 9.30 4.73
C LEU A 46 5.55 8.67 5.56
N LEU A 47 5.77 8.55 6.87
CA LEU A 47 4.77 8.01 7.80
C LEU A 47 3.51 8.86 7.82
N SER A 48 3.65 10.19 7.89
CA SER A 48 2.51 11.13 7.89
C SER A 48 1.70 11.02 6.59
N CYS A 49 2.34 11.06 5.44
CA CYS A 49 1.67 10.92 4.14
C CYS A 49 0.94 9.58 4.04
N THR A 50 1.61 8.48 4.38
CA THR A 50 1.01 7.14 4.34
C THR A 50 -0.21 7.05 5.25
N THR A 51 -0.11 7.58 6.48
CA THR A 51 -1.22 7.57 7.46
C THR A 51 -2.42 8.39 6.96
N GLN A 52 -2.19 9.56 6.37
CA GLN A 52 -3.26 10.41 5.83
C GLN A 52 -3.98 9.73 4.66
N ILE A 53 -3.22 9.21 3.69
CA ILE A 53 -3.77 8.48 2.54
C ILE A 53 -4.57 7.27 3.02
N GLU A 54 -3.99 6.46 3.89
CA GLU A 54 -4.64 5.24 4.41
C GLU A 54 -5.91 5.56 5.21
N THR A 55 -5.90 6.62 6.00
CA THR A 55 -7.07 7.08 6.77
C THR A 55 -8.22 7.46 5.85
N GLU A 56 -7.93 8.21 4.79
CA GLU A 56 -8.95 8.62 3.82
C GLU A 56 -9.48 7.43 3.01
N ILE A 57 -8.61 6.52 2.55
CA ILE A 57 -9.02 5.29 1.87
C ILE A 57 -9.92 4.44 2.79
N ARG A 58 -9.55 4.24 4.05
CA ARG A 58 -10.38 3.51 5.04
C ARG A 58 -11.75 4.15 5.22
N ARG A 59 -11.80 5.47 5.29
CA ARG A 59 -13.05 6.23 5.39
C ARG A 59 -13.93 6.00 4.16
N ARG A 60 -13.39 6.15 2.95
CA ARG A 60 -14.12 5.98 1.68
C ARG A 60 -14.60 4.54 1.49
N LEU A 61 -13.76 3.54 1.74
CA LEU A 61 -14.15 2.13 1.70
C LEU A 61 -15.34 1.84 2.60
N ARG A 62 -15.30 2.33 3.83
CA ARG A 62 -16.38 2.11 4.80
C ARG A 62 -17.67 2.81 4.42
N THR A 63 -17.59 4.09 4.02
CA THR A 63 -18.79 4.90 3.75
C THR A 63 -19.47 4.56 2.43
N GLN A 64 -18.71 4.16 1.40
CA GLN A 64 -19.26 3.92 0.06
C GLN A 64 -19.52 2.45 -0.23
N PHE A 65 -18.80 1.52 0.43
CA PHE A 65 -18.86 0.10 0.11
C PHE A 65 -19.11 -0.82 1.31
N ASP A 66 -19.24 -0.27 2.53
CA ASP A 66 -19.30 -1.06 3.78
C ASP A 66 -18.17 -2.09 3.86
N MET A 67 -16.98 -1.68 3.42
CA MET A 67 -15.81 -2.53 3.34
C MET A 67 -14.67 -1.97 4.19
N THR A 68 -13.93 -2.85 4.88
CA THR A 68 -12.71 -2.46 5.59
C THR A 68 -11.49 -2.63 4.68
N LEU A 69 -10.43 -1.84 4.89
CA LEU A 69 -9.19 -1.96 4.12
C LEU A 69 -8.60 -3.37 4.18
N PRO A 70 -8.52 -4.07 5.35
CA PRO A 70 -8.04 -5.45 5.38
C PRO A 70 -8.87 -6.42 4.54
N ARG A 71 -10.20 -6.23 4.45
CA ARG A 71 -11.05 -7.06 3.58
C ARG A 71 -10.79 -6.76 2.11
N PHE A 72 -10.62 -5.49 1.74
CA PHE A 72 -10.25 -5.09 0.39
C PHE A 72 -8.89 -5.68 -0.02
N ASP A 73 -7.86 -5.53 0.81
CA ASP A 73 -6.52 -6.07 0.56
C ASP A 73 -6.54 -7.60 0.41
N TYR A 74 -7.35 -8.28 1.21
CA TYR A 74 -7.52 -9.72 1.12
C TYR A 74 -8.07 -10.13 -0.26
N LEU A 75 -9.15 -9.48 -0.70
CA LEU A 75 -9.74 -9.73 -2.02
C LEU A 75 -8.77 -9.36 -3.16
N ALA A 76 -7.98 -8.30 -2.99
CA ALA A 76 -6.95 -7.88 -3.95
C ALA A 76 -5.89 -8.97 -4.15
N GLN A 77 -5.41 -9.60 -3.07
CA GLN A 77 -4.43 -10.69 -3.20
C GLN A 77 -5.02 -11.90 -3.93
N LEU A 78 -6.24 -12.32 -3.58
CA LEU A 78 -6.91 -13.41 -4.29
C LEU A 78 -7.15 -13.09 -5.77
N HIS A 79 -7.54 -11.85 -6.08
CA HIS A 79 -7.76 -11.41 -7.44
C HIS A 79 -6.47 -11.39 -8.27
N ARG A 80 -5.37 -10.94 -7.66
CA ARG A 80 -4.04 -10.87 -8.29
C ARG A 80 -3.57 -12.25 -8.77
N PHE A 81 -3.75 -13.28 -7.96
CA PHE A 81 -3.24 -14.62 -8.24
C PHE A 81 -4.25 -15.57 -8.91
N ARG A 82 -5.47 -15.10 -9.23
CA ARG A 82 -6.55 -15.96 -9.72
C ARG A 82 -6.26 -16.70 -11.03
N GLU A 83 -5.41 -16.13 -11.89
CA GLU A 83 -5.05 -16.73 -13.18
C GLU A 83 -3.95 -17.77 -13.04
N GLU A 84 -3.00 -17.52 -12.13
CA GLU A 84 -1.90 -18.42 -11.81
C GLU A 84 -2.33 -19.58 -10.90
N GLN A 85 -3.28 -19.31 -10.01
CA GLN A 85 -3.79 -20.25 -8.99
C GLN A 85 -5.33 -20.22 -8.98
N PRO A 86 -6.00 -20.76 -10.00
CA PRO A 86 -7.46 -20.72 -10.12
C PRO A 86 -8.16 -21.49 -8.99
N GLU A 87 -7.50 -22.49 -8.40
CA GLU A 87 -7.98 -23.23 -7.22
C GLU A 87 -7.89 -22.41 -5.92
N GLY A 88 -7.25 -21.25 -5.95
CA GLY A 88 -7.09 -20.34 -4.81
C GLY A 88 -5.75 -20.44 -4.10
N LEU A 89 -5.56 -19.52 -3.15
CA LEU A 89 -4.34 -19.40 -2.33
C LEU A 89 -4.48 -20.20 -1.03
N ARG A 90 -3.37 -20.81 -0.60
CA ARG A 90 -3.27 -21.36 0.76
C ARG A 90 -3.29 -20.26 1.81
N MET A 91 -3.91 -20.52 2.96
CA MET A 91 -4.02 -19.52 4.04
C MET A 91 -2.66 -19.01 4.54
N ASN A 92 -1.64 -19.85 4.56
CA ASN A 92 -0.28 -19.42 4.93
C ASN A 92 0.37 -18.49 3.89
N ALA A 93 0.04 -18.64 2.62
CA ALA A 93 0.46 -17.71 1.57
C ALA A 93 -0.24 -16.35 1.72
N LEU A 94 -1.55 -16.35 1.96
CA LEU A 94 -2.32 -15.13 2.25
C LEU A 94 -1.76 -14.38 3.46
N SER A 95 -1.42 -15.08 4.56
CA SER A 95 -0.81 -14.46 5.73
C SER A 95 0.48 -13.72 5.39
N ARG A 96 1.32 -14.30 4.54
CA ARG A 96 2.57 -13.65 4.09
C ARG A 96 2.33 -12.45 3.19
N TYR A 97 1.39 -12.54 2.26
CA TYR A 97 1.09 -11.45 1.34
C TYR A 97 0.43 -10.25 2.02
N LEU A 98 -0.43 -10.51 3.00
CA LEU A 98 -1.11 -9.46 3.77
C LEU A 98 -0.27 -8.89 4.91
N MET A 99 0.91 -9.47 5.20
CA MET A 99 1.78 -9.09 6.31
C MET A 99 1.04 -9.07 7.67
N VAL A 100 0.07 -9.97 7.85
CA VAL A 100 -0.73 -10.11 9.07
C VAL A 100 -0.53 -11.48 9.72
N THR A 101 -0.91 -11.60 10.99
CA THR A 101 -0.84 -12.87 11.71
C THR A 101 -1.86 -13.88 11.17
N GLY A 102 -1.55 -15.17 11.30
CA GLY A 102 -2.45 -16.24 10.86
C GLY A 102 -3.85 -16.17 11.49
N GLY A 103 -3.96 -15.74 12.74
CA GLY A 103 -5.26 -15.52 13.40
C GLY A 103 -6.11 -14.47 12.72
N ASN A 104 -5.52 -13.36 12.31
CA ASN A 104 -6.22 -12.30 11.58
C ASN A 104 -6.70 -12.79 10.21
N VAL A 105 -5.89 -13.61 9.50
CA VAL A 105 -6.30 -14.19 8.21
C VAL A 105 -7.50 -15.12 8.38
N THR A 106 -7.53 -15.92 9.41
CA THR A 106 -8.67 -16.82 9.68
C THR A 106 -9.94 -16.03 9.91
N SER A 107 -9.92 -15.03 10.78
CA SER A 107 -11.09 -14.17 11.05
C SER A 107 -11.57 -13.46 9.78
N LEU A 108 -10.65 -12.87 8.98
CA LEU A 108 -11.02 -12.24 7.72
C LEU A 108 -11.61 -13.23 6.71
N THR A 109 -11.06 -14.46 6.66
CA THR A 109 -11.61 -15.51 5.78
C THR A 109 -13.03 -15.86 6.18
N ASP A 110 -13.30 -16.06 7.48
CA ASP A 110 -14.63 -16.41 8.00
C ASP A 110 -15.65 -15.29 7.69
N GLU A 111 -15.27 -14.03 7.85
CA GLU A 111 -16.12 -12.88 7.51
C GLU A 111 -16.43 -12.81 6.01
N LEU A 112 -15.41 -13.00 5.15
CA LEU A 112 -15.56 -12.94 3.70
C LEU A 112 -16.33 -14.14 3.15
N GLU A 113 -16.16 -15.32 3.73
CA GLU A 113 -16.92 -16.53 3.41
C GLU A 113 -18.39 -16.37 3.79
N LYS A 114 -18.69 -15.86 5.00
CA LYS A 114 -20.04 -15.51 5.45
C LYS A 114 -20.71 -14.47 4.55
N SER A 115 -19.94 -13.54 4.00
CA SER A 115 -20.42 -12.54 3.03
C SER A 115 -20.59 -13.12 1.62
N GLY A 116 -20.15 -14.36 1.37
CA GLY A 116 -20.20 -15.02 0.08
C GLY A 116 -19.20 -14.48 -0.94
N TYR A 117 -18.12 -13.84 -0.49
CA TYR A 117 -17.09 -13.29 -1.36
C TYR A 117 -15.96 -14.27 -1.65
N VAL A 118 -15.71 -15.17 -0.73
CA VAL A 118 -14.71 -16.23 -0.91
C VAL A 118 -15.33 -17.60 -0.63
N THR A 119 -14.68 -18.64 -1.10
CA THR A 119 -14.97 -20.02 -0.77
C THR A 119 -13.72 -20.69 -0.21
N ARG A 120 -13.92 -21.59 0.74
CA ARG A 120 -12.88 -22.39 1.38
C ARG A 120 -12.99 -23.83 0.90
N GLN A 121 -11.90 -24.37 0.38
CA GLN A 121 -11.81 -25.76 -0.07
C GLN A 121 -10.62 -26.44 0.62
N VAL A 122 -10.77 -27.74 0.92
CA VAL A 122 -9.65 -28.51 1.46
C VAL A 122 -8.56 -28.62 0.38
N ASP A 123 -7.31 -28.36 0.75
CA ASP A 123 -6.20 -28.52 -0.17
C ASP A 123 -6.05 -30.00 -0.56
N PRO A 124 -6.02 -30.34 -1.86
CA PRO A 124 -5.90 -31.72 -2.30
C PRO A 124 -4.56 -32.37 -1.92
N GLU A 125 -3.51 -31.58 -1.74
CA GLU A 125 -2.18 -32.06 -1.36
C GLU A 125 -1.97 -32.16 0.16
N ASP A 126 -2.74 -31.33 0.93
CA ASP A 126 -2.67 -31.32 2.39
C ASP A 126 -4.06 -31.13 3.00
N ARG A 127 -4.69 -32.21 3.42
CA ARG A 127 -6.03 -32.20 4.03
C ARG A 127 -6.15 -31.40 5.32
N ARG A 128 -5.04 -30.93 5.90
CA ARG A 128 -5.01 -30.06 7.09
C ARG A 128 -5.02 -28.59 6.73
N SER A 129 -4.83 -28.26 5.46
CA SER A 129 -4.82 -26.90 4.94
C SER A 129 -6.01 -26.62 4.04
N PHE A 130 -6.28 -25.31 3.88
CA PHE A 130 -7.36 -24.82 3.02
C PHE A 130 -6.82 -23.91 1.94
N ARG A 131 -7.43 -24.03 0.76
CA ARG A 131 -7.29 -23.05 -0.33
C ARG A 131 -8.51 -22.14 -0.33
N ILE A 132 -8.25 -20.86 -0.50
CA ILE A 132 -9.25 -19.80 -0.52
C ILE A 132 -9.29 -19.21 -1.91
N ALA A 133 -10.47 -19.20 -2.51
CA ALA A 133 -10.70 -18.65 -3.85
C ALA A 133 -11.81 -17.60 -3.83
N LEU A 134 -11.76 -16.66 -4.78
CA LEU A 134 -12.85 -15.72 -4.99
C LEU A 134 -14.07 -16.45 -5.58
N THR A 135 -15.24 -16.14 -5.06
CA THR A 135 -16.49 -16.44 -5.76
C THR A 135 -16.70 -15.43 -6.90
N SER A 136 -17.64 -15.74 -7.83
CA SER A 136 -18.06 -14.77 -8.85
C SER A 136 -18.60 -13.47 -8.22
N ARG A 137 -19.26 -13.57 -7.04
CA ARG A 137 -19.73 -12.41 -6.28
C ARG A 137 -18.57 -11.62 -5.70
N GLY A 138 -17.57 -12.29 -5.11
CA GLY A 138 -16.38 -11.66 -4.56
C GLY A 138 -15.56 -10.95 -5.63
N LYS A 139 -15.40 -11.57 -6.81
CA LYS A 139 -14.73 -10.96 -7.96
C LYS A 139 -15.39 -9.65 -8.36
N ARG A 140 -16.70 -9.67 -8.62
CA ARG A 140 -17.45 -8.45 -9.01
C ARG A 140 -17.43 -7.37 -7.92
N ALA A 141 -17.50 -7.77 -6.64
CA ALA A 141 -17.42 -6.83 -5.54
C ALA A 141 -16.05 -6.16 -5.49
N PHE A 142 -14.97 -6.93 -5.63
CA PHE A 142 -13.61 -6.39 -5.67
C PHE A 142 -13.40 -5.47 -6.86
N GLU A 143 -13.74 -5.87 -8.08
CA GLU A 143 -13.54 -5.09 -9.31
C GLU A 143 -14.22 -3.71 -9.23
N ARG A 144 -15.45 -3.66 -8.71
CA ARG A 144 -16.17 -2.40 -8.50
C ARG A 144 -15.45 -1.48 -7.49
N VAL A 145 -14.94 -2.03 -6.40
CA VAL A 145 -14.23 -1.24 -5.38
C VAL A 145 -12.86 -0.81 -5.88
N ALA A 146 -12.16 -1.69 -6.62
CA ALA A 146 -10.84 -1.41 -7.16
C ALA A 146 -10.86 -0.24 -8.16
N GLU A 147 -11.89 -0.14 -8.99
CA GLU A 147 -12.08 0.97 -9.91
C GLU A 147 -12.21 2.33 -9.18
N GLU A 148 -13.00 2.37 -8.11
CA GLU A 148 -13.12 3.59 -7.30
C GLU A 148 -11.85 3.86 -6.48
N HIS A 149 -11.23 2.82 -5.94
CA HIS A 149 -9.97 2.96 -5.20
C HIS A 149 -8.86 3.56 -6.07
N GLU A 150 -8.74 3.15 -7.34
CA GLU A 150 -7.79 3.74 -8.28
C GLU A 150 -8.05 5.24 -8.46
N ARG A 151 -9.31 5.64 -8.66
CA ARG A 151 -9.68 7.06 -8.76
C ARG A 151 -9.30 7.85 -7.51
N TRP A 152 -9.55 7.28 -6.32
CA TRP A 152 -9.16 7.94 -5.07
C TRP A 152 -7.65 8.11 -4.92
N VAL A 153 -6.87 7.11 -5.32
CA VAL A 153 -5.41 7.21 -5.28
C VAL A 153 -4.92 8.30 -6.22
N VAL A 154 -5.46 8.38 -7.44
CA VAL A 154 -5.14 9.45 -8.39
C VAL A 154 -5.46 10.82 -7.79
N GLU A 155 -6.68 11.00 -7.26
CA GLU A 155 -7.11 12.25 -6.60
C GLU A 155 -6.20 12.65 -5.42
N LEU A 156 -5.85 11.69 -4.56
CA LEU A 156 -5.00 11.96 -3.40
C LEU A 156 -3.55 12.33 -3.76
N LEU A 157 -3.10 11.98 -4.96
CA LEU A 157 -1.77 12.28 -5.46
C LEU A 157 -1.75 13.42 -6.49
N GLU A 158 -2.89 14.05 -6.80
CA GLU A 158 -3.00 15.12 -7.81
C GLU A 158 -2.18 16.38 -7.50
N GLY A 159 -1.74 16.54 -6.24
CA GLY A 159 -0.84 17.62 -5.83
C GLY A 159 0.59 17.49 -6.38
N LEU A 160 0.95 16.35 -6.96
CA LEU A 160 2.22 16.11 -7.63
C LEU A 160 2.04 16.25 -9.14
N ASP A 161 2.95 16.97 -9.79
CA ASP A 161 3.03 16.92 -11.25
C ASP A 161 3.62 15.57 -11.73
N VAL A 162 3.61 15.34 -13.05
CA VAL A 162 4.05 14.05 -13.64
C VAL A 162 5.51 13.76 -13.28
N ASP A 163 6.38 14.73 -13.40
CA ASP A 163 7.83 14.56 -13.13
C ASP A 163 8.09 14.30 -11.64
N GLU A 164 7.38 15.00 -10.75
CA GLU A 164 7.44 14.80 -9.29
C GLU A 164 6.92 13.41 -8.90
N GLY A 165 5.83 12.98 -9.52
CA GLY A 165 5.27 11.63 -9.32
C GLY A 165 6.25 10.53 -9.74
N GLU A 166 6.88 10.66 -10.91
CA GLU A 166 7.91 9.71 -11.40
C GLU A 166 9.14 9.69 -10.49
N GLN A 167 9.63 10.85 -10.06
CA GLN A 167 10.75 10.95 -9.13
C GLN A 167 10.45 10.28 -7.78
N LEU A 168 9.26 10.55 -7.22
CA LEU A 168 8.84 9.94 -5.97
C LEU A 168 8.74 8.42 -6.12
N HIS A 169 8.15 7.93 -7.20
CA HIS A 169 8.04 6.50 -7.49
C HIS A 169 9.43 5.83 -7.56
N ALA A 170 10.37 6.43 -8.28
CA ALA A 170 11.73 5.92 -8.40
C ALA A 170 12.46 5.88 -7.04
N LEU A 171 12.37 6.95 -6.25
CA LEU A 171 13.00 7.04 -4.93
C LEU A 171 12.42 6.01 -3.94
N LEU A 172 11.12 5.84 -3.92
CA LEU A 172 10.46 4.80 -3.12
C LEU A 172 10.83 3.39 -3.57
N GLY A 173 11.01 3.19 -4.88
CA GLY A 173 11.51 1.94 -5.45
C GLY A 173 12.92 1.60 -4.96
N HIS A 174 13.85 2.55 -4.99
CA HIS A 174 15.21 2.39 -4.46
C HIS A 174 15.20 2.10 -2.95
N LEU A 175 14.40 2.84 -2.18
CA LEU A 175 14.27 2.62 -0.74
C LEU A 175 13.77 1.20 -0.45
N ARG A 176 12.74 0.74 -1.14
CA ARG A 176 12.17 -0.61 -0.98
C ARG A 176 13.21 -1.70 -1.23
N LEU A 177 13.98 -1.60 -2.33
CA LEU A 177 15.03 -2.55 -2.65
C LEU A 177 16.15 -2.58 -1.61
N SER A 178 16.57 -1.40 -1.14
CA SER A 178 17.58 -1.26 -0.08
C SER A 178 17.13 -1.91 1.23
N LEU A 179 15.89 -1.66 1.64
CA LEU A 179 15.30 -2.26 2.84
C LEU A 179 15.20 -3.80 2.72
N THR A 180 14.78 -4.30 1.56
CA THR A 180 14.67 -5.75 1.33
C THR A 180 16.03 -6.44 1.49
N ARG A 181 17.09 -5.90 0.89
CA ARG A 181 18.45 -6.45 1.02
C ARG A 181 18.91 -6.45 2.47
N ARG A 182 18.80 -5.31 3.14
CA ARG A 182 19.24 -5.16 4.54
C ARG A 182 18.53 -6.09 5.50
N LEU A 183 17.21 -6.23 5.37
CA LEU A 183 16.41 -7.13 6.22
C LEU A 183 16.61 -8.61 5.90
N GLN A 184 17.12 -8.96 4.71
CA GLN A 184 17.52 -10.32 4.38
C GLN A 184 18.89 -10.66 5.00
N ASP A 185 19.85 -9.75 4.93
CA ASP A 185 21.18 -9.91 5.52
C ASP A 185 21.12 -10.09 7.05
N ASP A 186 20.23 -9.36 7.73
CA ASP A 186 20.03 -9.48 9.18
C ASP A 186 19.38 -10.82 9.60
N LYS A 187 18.64 -11.50 8.73
CA LYS A 187 18.07 -12.84 8.99
C LYS A 187 19.05 -13.97 8.77
N THR A 188 20.18 -13.70 8.14
CA THR A 188 21.21 -14.70 7.81
C THR A 188 22.38 -14.66 8.81
N ARG A 189 22.37 -13.70 9.75
CA ARG A 189 23.29 -13.58 10.88
C ARG A 189 22.68 -14.14 12.15
#